data_304efe2a077810b37f0353890fce1d7a
#
_entry.id   304efe2a077810b37f0353890fce1d7a
#
_cell.length_a   1.000
_cell.length_b   1.000
_cell.length_c   1.000
_cell.angle_alpha   90.00
_cell.angle_beta   90.00
_cell.angle_gamma   90.00
#
_symmetry.space_group_name_H-M   'P 1'
#
loop_
_entity.id
_entity.type
_entity.pdbx_description
1 polymer ?
#
loop_
_entity_poly.entity_id
_entity_poly.type
_entity_poly.pdbx_seq_one_letter_code
_entity_poly.pdbx_strand_id
1 'polypeptide(L)'
;MNNGDKHIPSGISVPQSFIDGPVDMGLIKEFVSVAEDLRYKGLWVQEKIIGEISSLEPINLLSYISSLTSTADLGVAVIIGSTRNPILLAKELASLDQMSGGRLILGYALGGNPRNYSLMDGPDSKRVRHFIESLNVIKSLWTEESPNIEGDFWNFDGLPIYPKPLQKPHPPIWFGGRHPDALKRAVKYGDGWMGAGSTTSDQFVEHMGIIKKELSYLNKSENDFKISKRVYVALDSDKSRAEEKLRTWFKANYGNPDLGSQVSIWGTSDEIIPELQRLIDSGAGMLMFNPVFDHMFHLETIAEEVIPFLTAGN
;
A
#
# COMPACT_ATOMS: atom_id res chain seq x y z
N MET A 1 32.38 -14.33 -2.80
CA MET A 1 31.80 -12.96 -2.75
C MET A 1 30.40 -13.09 -3.30
N ASN A 2 29.39 -13.10 -2.45
CA ASN A 2 27.98 -13.17 -2.89
C ASN A 2 27.68 -11.90 -3.69
N ASN A 3 27.32 -12.07 -4.96
CA ASN A 3 26.61 -11.05 -5.70
C ASN A 3 25.26 -10.86 -4.95
N GLY A 4 25.21 -9.89 -4.03
CA GLY A 4 23.95 -9.50 -3.41
C GLY A 4 22.94 -9.16 -4.51
N ASP A 5 21.72 -9.66 -4.37
CA ASP A 5 20.64 -9.47 -5.31
C ASP A 5 20.52 -7.99 -5.70
N LYS A 6 20.92 -7.70 -6.94
CA LYS A 6 20.81 -6.33 -7.53
C LYS A 6 19.35 -6.00 -7.91
N HIS A 7 18.42 -6.91 -7.63
CA HIS A 7 17.02 -6.72 -8.00
C HIS A 7 16.31 -5.85 -6.97
N ILE A 8 15.40 -5.01 -7.46
CA ILE A 8 14.56 -4.18 -6.61
C ILE A 8 13.56 -5.06 -5.84
N PRO A 9 13.32 -4.80 -4.55
CA PRO A 9 12.22 -5.41 -3.83
C PRO A 9 10.89 -5.17 -4.57
N SER A 10 10.16 -6.24 -4.84
CA SER A 10 8.90 -6.18 -5.59
C SER A 10 7.76 -6.74 -4.76
N GLY A 11 6.68 -5.98 -4.65
CA GLY A 11 5.44 -6.42 -4.05
C GLY A 11 4.37 -6.65 -5.11
N ILE A 12 3.33 -7.40 -4.76
CA ILE A 12 2.19 -7.63 -5.64
C ILE A 12 0.87 -7.47 -4.90
N SER A 13 -0.14 -6.91 -5.57
CA SER A 13 -1.49 -6.80 -5.02
C SER A 13 -2.22 -8.13 -5.15
N VAL A 14 -2.72 -8.62 -4.01
CA VAL A 14 -3.54 -9.84 -3.95
C VAL A 14 -4.88 -9.59 -4.65
N PRO A 15 -5.44 -10.55 -5.40
CA PRO A 15 -6.79 -10.47 -5.93
C PRO A 15 -7.82 -10.30 -4.81
N GLN A 16 -8.29 -9.09 -4.62
CA GLN A 16 -9.17 -8.72 -3.50
C GLN A 16 -10.55 -8.26 -3.97
N SER A 17 -10.60 -7.65 -5.16
CA SER A 17 -11.81 -7.02 -5.70
C SER A 17 -12.27 -7.77 -6.94
N PHE A 18 -13.47 -8.32 -6.89
CA PHE A 18 -14.07 -9.16 -7.93
C PHE A 18 -15.20 -8.39 -8.62
N ILE A 19 -14.94 -7.89 -9.83
CA ILE A 19 -15.92 -7.06 -10.58
C ILE A 19 -16.97 -7.89 -11.31
N ASP A 20 -16.65 -9.15 -11.61
CA ASP A 20 -17.50 -10.02 -12.45
C ASP A 20 -18.10 -11.21 -11.68
N GLY A 21 -18.07 -11.18 -10.33
CA GLY A 21 -18.60 -12.32 -9.57
C GLY A 21 -18.41 -12.25 -8.06
N PRO A 22 -18.69 -13.36 -7.37
CA PRO A 22 -18.43 -13.48 -5.94
C PRO A 22 -16.92 -13.53 -5.65
N VAL A 23 -16.56 -13.37 -4.39
CA VAL A 23 -15.19 -13.55 -3.92
C VAL A 23 -14.73 -14.99 -4.20
N ASP A 24 -13.57 -15.14 -4.83
CA ASP A 24 -12.92 -16.44 -5.09
C ASP A 24 -11.76 -16.65 -4.09
N MET A 25 -12.06 -17.35 -3.00
CA MET A 25 -11.07 -17.69 -1.98
C MET A 25 -10.06 -18.74 -2.45
N GLY A 26 -10.43 -19.57 -3.47
CA GLY A 26 -9.52 -20.52 -4.09
C GLY A 26 -8.41 -19.82 -4.84
N LEU A 27 -8.77 -18.86 -5.70
CA LEU A 27 -7.83 -17.99 -6.40
C LEU A 27 -6.92 -17.23 -5.43
N ILE A 28 -7.48 -16.65 -4.37
CA ILE A 28 -6.68 -15.90 -3.36
C ILE A 28 -5.64 -16.83 -2.74
N LYS A 29 -6.04 -18.01 -2.31
CA LYS A 29 -5.14 -18.99 -1.68
C LYS A 29 -4.02 -19.43 -2.61
N GLU A 30 -4.36 -19.78 -3.85
CA GLU A 30 -3.40 -20.19 -4.87
C GLU A 30 -2.42 -19.06 -5.19
N PHE A 31 -2.94 -17.86 -5.45
CA PHE A 31 -2.15 -16.69 -5.76
C PHE A 31 -1.13 -16.37 -4.65
N VAL A 32 -1.57 -16.39 -3.39
CA VAL A 32 -0.71 -16.10 -2.23
C VAL A 32 0.40 -17.15 -2.08
N SER A 33 0.07 -18.43 -2.27
CA SER A 33 1.06 -19.52 -2.21
C SER A 33 2.11 -19.38 -3.31
N VAL A 34 1.69 -19.16 -4.56
CA VAL A 34 2.61 -19.00 -5.69
C VAL A 34 3.43 -17.71 -5.55
N ALA A 35 2.86 -16.61 -5.04
CA ALA A 35 3.60 -15.38 -4.79
C ALA A 35 4.71 -15.55 -3.74
N GLU A 36 4.47 -16.34 -2.70
CA GLU A 36 5.49 -16.71 -1.69
C GLU A 36 6.61 -17.54 -2.34
N ASP A 37 6.26 -18.55 -3.14
CA ASP A 37 7.23 -19.41 -3.86
C ASP A 37 8.08 -18.61 -4.85
N LEU A 38 7.49 -17.66 -5.55
CA LEU A 38 8.16 -16.72 -6.47
C LEU A 38 8.94 -15.60 -5.75
N ARG A 39 8.93 -15.60 -4.41
CA ARG A 39 9.69 -14.68 -3.56
C ARG A 39 9.32 -13.19 -3.74
N TYR A 40 8.06 -12.91 -3.99
CA TYR A 40 7.60 -11.54 -3.87
C TYR A 40 7.86 -11.00 -2.46
N LYS A 41 8.50 -9.83 -2.38
CA LYS A 41 8.88 -9.23 -1.08
C LYS A 41 7.67 -8.83 -0.24
N GLY A 42 6.55 -8.47 -0.88
CA GLY A 42 5.35 -8.04 -0.16
C GLY A 42 4.05 -8.37 -0.87
N LEU A 43 3.05 -8.73 -0.08
CA LEU A 43 1.67 -8.97 -0.49
C LEU A 43 0.80 -7.81 -0.03
N TRP A 44 0.10 -7.18 -0.96
CA TRP A 44 -0.58 -5.91 -0.70
C TRP A 44 -2.08 -6.00 -0.96
N VAL A 45 -2.85 -5.42 -0.05
CA VAL A 45 -4.30 -5.26 -0.18
C VAL A 45 -4.70 -3.79 -0.10
N GLN A 46 -5.97 -3.49 -0.38
CA GLN A 46 -6.46 -2.11 -0.44
C GLN A 46 -7.72 -1.98 0.42
N GLU A 47 -7.97 -0.77 0.94
CA GLU A 47 -9.21 -0.51 1.63
C GLU A 47 -10.31 -0.08 0.67
N LYS A 48 -11.40 -0.84 0.67
CA LYS A 48 -12.65 -0.51 0.01
C LYS A 48 -13.80 -0.98 0.91
N ILE A 49 -14.36 -0.06 1.68
CA ILE A 49 -15.39 -0.39 2.69
C ILE A 49 -16.78 -0.32 2.09
N ILE A 50 -17.05 0.69 1.25
CA ILE A 50 -18.35 0.94 0.63
C ILE A 50 -18.21 0.91 -0.88
N GLY A 51 -19.14 0.23 -1.55
CA GLY A 51 -19.19 0.13 -3.01
C GLY A 51 -19.93 -1.12 -3.47
N GLU A 52 -20.16 -1.22 -4.77
CA GLU A 52 -20.91 -2.32 -5.41
C GLU A 52 -20.02 -3.54 -5.75
N ILE A 53 -18.71 -3.38 -5.70
CA ILE A 53 -17.77 -4.46 -6.03
C ILE A 53 -17.56 -5.35 -4.82
N SER A 54 -17.64 -6.67 -5.04
CA SER A 54 -17.26 -7.66 -4.04
C SER A 54 -15.78 -7.52 -3.68
N SER A 55 -15.49 -6.95 -2.51
CA SER A 55 -14.13 -6.71 -2.03
C SER A 55 -14.01 -7.09 -0.56
N LEU A 56 -12.99 -7.87 -0.23
CA LEU A 56 -12.73 -8.26 1.15
C LEU A 56 -12.17 -7.08 1.95
N GLU A 57 -12.52 -7.02 3.23
CA GLU A 57 -11.95 -6.07 4.19
C GLU A 57 -10.45 -6.35 4.37
N PRO A 58 -9.56 -5.33 4.29
CA PRO A 58 -8.12 -5.54 4.20
C PRO A 58 -7.49 -6.24 5.42
N ILE A 59 -7.88 -5.89 6.65
CA ILE A 59 -7.27 -6.48 7.85
C ILE A 59 -7.67 -7.95 8.00
N ASN A 60 -8.93 -8.27 7.70
CA ASN A 60 -9.41 -9.65 7.70
C ASN A 60 -8.70 -10.49 6.64
N LEU A 61 -8.53 -9.94 5.43
CA LEU A 61 -7.82 -10.63 4.36
C LEU A 61 -6.34 -10.84 4.71
N LEU A 62 -5.65 -9.83 5.23
CA LEU A 62 -4.26 -9.98 5.67
C LEU A 62 -4.10 -10.96 6.83
N SER A 63 -5.07 -11.02 7.75
CA SER A 63 -5.07 -12.02 8.83
C SER A 63 -5.17 -13.44 8.27
N TYR A 64 -5.99 -13.66 7.24
CA TYR A 64 -6.04 -14.93 6.53
C TYR A 64 -4.72 -15.25 5.82
N ILE A 65 -4.18 -14.29 5.06
CA ILE A 65 -2.92 -14.43 4.31
C ILE A 65 -1.74 -14.69 5.25
N SER A 66 -1.74 -14.09 6.46
CA SER A 66 -0.65 -14.27 7.43
C SER A 66 -0.42 -15.73 7.83
N SER A 67 -1.48 -16.53 7.79
CA SER A 67 -1.41 -17.98 8.08
C SER A 67 -0.95 -18.83 6.90
N LEU A 68 -0.96 -18.27 5.68
CA LEU A 68 -0.57 -18.95 4.44
C LEU A 68 0.86 -18.63 4.02
N THR A 69 1.50 -17.65 4.68
CA THR A 69 2.81 -17.11 4.29
C THR A 69 3.77 -17.06 5.47
N SER A 70 5.07 -17.04 5.19
CA SER A 70 6.12 -17.04 6.21
C SER A 70 7.19 -15.96 6.01
N THR A 71 7.39 -15.45 4.79
CA THR A 71 8.49 -14.56 4.44
C THR A 71 8.04 -13.22 3.86
N ALA A 72 6.96 -13.18 3.10
CA ALA A 72 6.48 -11.96 2.47
C ALA A 72 5.96 -10.95 3.50
N ASP A 73 6.33 -9.68 3.33
CA ASP A 73 5.72 -8.57 4.08
C ASP A 73 4.23 -8.48 3.75
N LEU A 74 3.42 -8.10 4.71
CA LEU A 74 1.97 -7.97 4.56
C LEU A 74 1.55 -6.52 4.72
N GLY A 75 1.02 -5.92 3.65
CA GLY A 75 0.75 -4.49 3.65
C GLY A 75 -0.64 -4.09 3.18
N VAL A 76 -1.12 -2.99 3.71
CA VAL A 76 -2.32 -2.30 3.18
C VAL A 76 -1.91 -1.05 2.42
N ALA A 77 -2.43 -0.87 1.22
CA ALA A 77 -2.14 0.30 0.39
C ALA A 77 -3.41 1.05 -0.03
N VAL A 78 -4.07 1.75 0.90
CA VAL A 78 -3.77 2.13 2.29
C VAL A 78 -5.03 2.03 3.16
N ILE A 79 -4.88 1.99 4.49
CA ILE A 79 -5.98 2.22 5.44
C ILE A 79 -6.34 3.71 5.43
N ILE A 80 -7.63 4.02 5.38
CA ILE A 80 -8.15 5.39 5.52
C ILE A 80 -8.33 5.71 7.00
N GLY A 81 -7.27 6.22 7.62
CA GLY A 81 -7.20 6.36 9.08
C GLY A 81 -8.24 7.28 9.71
N SER A 82 -8.79 8.23 8.95
CA SER A 82 -9.83 9.15 9.45
C SER A 82 -11.24 8.55 9.50
N THR A 83 -11.43 7.33 9.02
CA THR A 83 -12.72 6.61 9.04
C THR A 83 -12.74 5.44 10.01
N ARG A 84 -11.69 5.29 10.81
CA ARG A 84 -11.55 4.18 11.77
C ARG A 84 -11.29 4.71 13.17
N ASN A 85 -11.84 4.01 14.16
CA ASN A 85 -11.48 4.26 15.56
C ASN A 85 -10.01 3.84 15.78
N PRO A 86 -9.11 4.74 16.20
CA PRO A 86 -7.68 4.43 16.31
C PRO A 86 -7.34 3.43 17.40
N ILE A 87 -8.17 3.30 18.45
CA ILE A 87 -7.94 2.33 19.52
C ILE A 87 -8.21 0.91 19.00
N LEU A 88 -9.35 0.72 18.30
CA LEU A 88 -9.67 -0.57 17.67
C LEU A 88 -8.64 -0.92 16.59
N LEU A 89 -8.31 0.04 15.73
CA LEU A 89 -7.33 -0.15 14.68
C LEU A 89 -5.94 -0.51 15.23
N ALA A 90 -5.49 0.15 16.31
CA ALA A 90 -4.22 -0.19 16.97
C ALA A 90 -4.22 -1.64 17.49
N LYS A 91 -5.36 -2.09 18.06
CA LYS A 91 -5.51 -3.46 18.56
C LYS A 91 -5.52 -4.50 17.45
N GLU A 92 -6.27 -4.24 16.37
CA GLU A 92 -6.36 -5.13 15.20
C GLU A 92 -4.99 -5.30 14.53
N LEU A 93 -4.29 -4.19 14.28
CA LEU A 93 -2.98 -4.22 13.64
C LEU A 93 -1.88 -4.81 14.53
N ALA A 94 -1.92 -4.57 15.84
CA ALA A 94 -1.01 -5.26 16.78
C ALA A 94 -1.23 -6.77 16.78
N SER A 95 -2.48 -7.22 16.71
CA SER A 95 -2.83 -8.63 16.60
C SER A 95 -2.34 -9.24 15.28
N LEU A 96 -2.54 -8.52 14.16
CA LEU A 96 -2.06 -8.94 12.86
C LEU A 96 -0.52 -9.01 12.81
N ASP A 97 0.17 -8.05 13.44
CA ASP A 97 1.64 -8.07 13.51
C ASP A 97 2.14 -9.30 14.28
N GLN A 98 1.47 -9.67 15.39
CA GLN A 98 1.75 -10.90 16.11
C GLN A 98 1.50 -12.15 15.25
N MET A 99 0.33 -12.23 14.59
CA MET A 99 -0.03 -13.39 13.75
C MET A 99 0.89 -13.55 12.54
N SER A 100 1.37 -12.44 11.98
CA SER A 100 2.30 -12.46 10.85
C SER A 100 3.76 -12.69 11.24
N GLY A 101 4.08 -12.72 12.54
CA GLY A 101 5.47 -12.82 12.99
C GLY A 101 6.29 -11.54 12.73
N GLY A 102 5.66 -10.36 12.79
CA GLY A 102 6.34 -9.08 12.61
C GLY A 102 6.56 -8.68 11.15
N ARG A 103 5.66 -9.05 10.23
CA ARG A 103 5.75 -8.75 8.80
C ARG A 103 4.76 -7.66 8.32
N LEU A 104 4.04 -7.03 9.24
CA LEU A 104 3.06 -6.00 8.89
C LEU A 104 3.74 -4.70 8.45
N ILE A 105 3.22 -4.10 7.37
CA ILE A 105 3.49 -2.71 6.96
C ILE A 105 2.16 -1.97 6.91
N LEU A 106 1.99 -0.94 7.73
CA LEU A 106 0.79 -0.11 7.72
C LEU A 106 0.89 0.98 6.66
N GLY A 107 0.19 0.83 5.55
CA GLY A 107 -0.10 1.96 4.69
C GLY A 107 -1.23 2.80 5.28
N TYR A 108 -1.01 4.11 5.45
CA TYR A 108 -1.92 4.99 6.18
C TYR A 108 -2.18 6.30 5.42
N ALA A 109 -3.44 6.67 5.22
CA ALA A 109 -3.79 7.89 4.50
C ALA A 109 -5.05 8.57 5.04
N LEU A 110 -5.15 9.87 4.75
CA LEU A 110 -6.32 10.69 5.13
C LEU A 110 -7.60 10.27 4.39
N GLY A 111 -7.47 9.71 3.18
CA GLY A 111 -8.61 9.46 2.29
C GLY A 111 -9.07 10.69 1.51
N GLY A 112 -9.77 10.44 0.40
CA GLY A 112 -10.10 11.50 -0.57
C GLY A 112 -11.54 12.00 -0.56
N ASN A 113 -12.53 11.17 -0.17
CA ASN A 113 -13.96 11.52 -0.30
C ASN A 113 -14.60 11.90 1.03
N PRO A 114 -14.89 13.20 1.28
CA PRO A 114 -15.51 13.65 2.52
C PRO A 114 -16.91 13.07 2.78
N ARG A 115 -17.66 12.73 1.73
CA ARG A 115 -19.06 12.26 1.87
C ARG A 115 -19.18 10.95 2.66
N ASN A 116 -18.14 10.14 2.67
CA ASN A 116 -18.17 8.84 3.36
C ASN A 116 -17.75 8.94 4.83
N TYR A 117 -17.18 10.07 5.27
CA TYR A 117 -16.70 10.23 6.64
C TYR A 117 -17.80 10.20 7.67
N SER A 118 -18.91 10.90 7.42
CA SER A 118 -20.08 10.92 8.32
C SER A 118 -20.73 9.55 8.49
N LEU A 119 -20.62 8.67 7.47
CA LEU A 119 -21.14 7.31 7.55
C LEU A 119 -20.28 6.39 8.43
N MET A 120 -19.07 6.82 8.77
CA MET A 120 -18.09 6.04 9.53
C MET A 120 -17.62 6.80 10.78
N ASP A 121 -18.47 7.66 11.34
CA ASP A 121 -18.17 8.52 12.49
C ASP A 121 -16.90 9.37 12.34
N GLY A 122 -16.49 9.60 11.09
CA GLY A 122 -15.36 10.48 10.78
C GLY A 122 -15.71 11.95 11.02
N PRO A 123 -14.72 12.82 11.28
CA PRO A 123 -14.97 14.20 11.65
C PRO A 123 -15.47 15.02 10.45
N ASP A 124 -16.50 15.83 10.68
CA ASP A 124 -17.02 16.79 9.69
C ASP A 124 -16.04 17.93 9.39
N SER A 125 -15.17 18.26 10.34
CA SER A 125 -14.18 19.31 10.25
C SER A 125 -12.84 18.89 10.85
N LYS A 126 -11.78 19.68 10.63
CA LYS A 126 -10.42 19.41 11.18
C LYS A 126 -9.86 18.02 10.81
N ARG A 127 -10.23 17.48 9.67
CA ARG A 127 -9.87 16.12 9.20
C ARG A 127 -8.37 15.80 9.31
N VAL A 128 -7.50 16.72 8.92
CA VAL A 128 -6.04 16.53 9.00
C VAL A 128 -5.60 16.41 10.46
N ARG A 129 -6.16 17.24 11.35
CA ARG A 129 -5.83 17.20 12.78
C ARG A 129 -6.28 15.87 13.40
N HIS A 130 -7.53 15.46 13.14
CA HIS A 130 -8.05 14.17 13.58
C HIS A 130 -7.18 13.01 13.10
N PHE A 131 -6.80 13.02 11.82
CA PHE A 131 -5.95 11.99 11.22
C PHE A 131 -4.58 11.89 11.90
N ILE A 132 -3.93 13.00 12.21
CA ILE A 132 -2.62 13.01 12.89
C ILE A 132 -2.77 12.62 14.37
N GLU A 133 -3.82 13.09 15.04
CA GLU A 133 -4.09 12.72 16.42
C GLU A 133 -4.40 11.22 16.54
N SER A 134 -5.20 10.67 15.62
CA SER A 134 -5.45 9.22 15.53
C SER A 134 -4.17 8.41 15.33
N LEU A 135 -3.24 8.89 14.50
CA LEU A 135 -1.93 8.26 14.33
C LEU A 135 -1.11 8.27 15.63
N ASN A 136 -1.12 9.39 16.37
CA ASN A 136 -0.42 9.50 17.65
C ASN A 136 -1.02 8.54 18.69
N VAL A 137 -2.35 8.41 18.73
CA VAL A 137 -3.04 7.41 19.56
C VAL A 137 -2.56 6.00 19.24
N ILE A 138 -2.51 5.63 17.94
CA ILE A 138 -2.04 4.32 17.52
C ILE A 138 -0.60 4.07 17.96
N LYS A 139 0.30 5.02 17.71
CA LYS A 139 1.71 4.90 18.09
C LYS A 139 1.90 4.79 19.61
N SER A 140 1.23 5.63 20.38
CA SER A 140 1.29 5.58 21.85
C SER A 140 0.80 4.24 22.40
N LEU A 141 -0.35 3.75 21.92
CA LEU A 141 -0.87 2.43 22.29
C LEU A 141 0.09 1.28 21.95
N TRP A 142 0.89 1.40 20.89
CA TRP A 142 1.85 0.36 20.50
C TRP A 142 3.15 0.41 21.30
N THR A 143 3.60 1.60 21.71
CA THR A 143 4.95 1.82 22.25
C THR A 143 5.00 2.05 23.75
N GLU A 144 3.93 2.57 24.36
CA GLU A 144 3.91 2.96 25.76
C GLU A 144 3.19 1.93 26.62
N GLU A 145 3.72 1.67 27.82
CA GLU A 145 3.10 0.77 28.81
C GLU A 145 1.89 1.41 29.48
N SER A 146 1.91 2.73 29.68
CA SER A 146 0.82 3.50 30.25
C SER A 146 0.56 4.73 29.37
N PRO A 147 -0.13 4.56 28.23
CA PRO A 147 -0.36 5.62 27.28
C PRO A 147 -1.28 6.70 27.89
N ASN A 148 -0.87 7.95 27.77
CA ASN A 148 -1.65 9.12 28.15
C ASN A 148 -1.86 10.01 26.92
N ILE A 149 -3.11 10.24 26.55
CA ILE A 149 -3.50 11.06 25.41
C ILE A 149 -4.41 12.18 25.89
N GLU A 150 -3.96 13.42 25.63
CA GLU A 150 -4.71 14.65 25.81
C GLU A 150 -4.84 15.36 24.47
N GLY A 151 -5.91 15.09 23.74
CA GLY A 151 -6.15 15.61 22.40
C GLY A 151 -7.51 16.31 22.25
N ASP A 152 -7.78 16.79 21.04
CA ASP A 152 -9.08 17.37 20.70
C ASP A 152 -10.16 16.31 20.48
N PHE A 153 -9.75 15.14 20.03
CA PHE A 153 -10.66 14.04 19.64
C PHE A 153 -10.54 12.83 20.56
N TRP A 154 -9.36 12.60 21.11
CA TRP A 154 -9.04 11.43 21.94
C TRP A 154 -8.46 11.85 23.27
N ASN A 155 -9.06 11.35 24.36
CA ASN A 155 -8.66 11.73 25.73
C ASN A 155 -8.76 10.52 26.65
N PHE A 156 -7.63 10.03 27.14
CA PHE A 156 -7.57 8.92 28.09
C PHE A 156 -6.20 8.83 28.77
N ASP A 157 -6.17 8.23 29.95
CA ASP A 157 -4.98 8.07 30.78
C ASP A 157 -4.84 6.60 31.22
N GLY A 158 -3.62 6.04 31.04
CA GLY A 158 -3.23 4.75 31.56
C GLY A 158 -3.98 3.53 30.99
N LEU A 159 -4.48 3.60 29.75
CA LEU A 159 -5.23 2.52 29.13
C LEU A 159 -4.38 1.74 28.11
N PRO A 160 -3.55 0.76 28.52
CA PRO A 160 -2.73 0.00 27.59
C PRO A 160 -3.56 -0.98 26.75
N ILE A 161 -3.02 -1.33 25.59
CA ILE A 161 -3.49 -2.48 24.82
C ILE A 161 -2.44 -3.60 24.84
N TYR A 162 -2.88 -4.85 24.86
CA TYR A 162 -2.06 -6.05 24.67
C TYR A 162 -2.76 -7.02 23.73
N PRO A 163 -2.00 -7.77 22.86
CA PRO A 163 -0.55 -7.70 22.76
C PRO A 163 -0.08 -6.38 22.17
N LYS A 164 1.17 -6.00 22.46
CA LYS A 164 1.90 -5.00 21.68
C LYS A 164 2.35 -5.62 20.35
N PRO A 165 2.65 -4.84 19.29
CA PRO A 165 3.30 -5.36 18.10
C PRO A 165 4.63 -6.06 18.41
N LEU A 166 5.00 -7.05 17.59
CA LEU A 166 6.34 -7.68 17.63
C LEU A 166 7.42 -6.72 17.16
N GLN A 167 7.14 -6.00 16.09
CA GLN A 167 8.08 -5.04 15.52
C GLN A 167 8.34 -3.85 16.46
N LYS A 168 9.60 -3.40 16.53
CA LYS A 168 10.01 -2.31 17.42
C LYS A 168 10.63 -1.17 16.60
N PRO A 169 10.30 0.09 16.93
CA PRO A 169 9.38 0.52 17.99
C PRO A 169 7.91 0.18 17.68
N HIS A 170 7.54 0.04 16.43
CA HIS A 170 6.21 -0.34 15.91
C HIS A 170 6.32 -0.83 14.45
N PRO A 171 5.27 -1.45 13.88
CA PRO A 171 5.23 -1.76 12.45
C PRO A 171 5.50 -0.52 11.61
N PRO A 172 6.26 -0.61 10.50
CA PRO A 172 6.52 0.53 9.63
C PRO A 172 5.22 1.17 9.13
N ILE A 173 5.16 2.50 9.15
CA ILE A 173 4.00 3.28 8.72
C ILE A 173 4.36 4.04 7.45
N TRP A 174 3.80 3.61 6.32
CA TRP A 174 4.00 4.25 5.03
C TRP A 174 2.78 5.07 4.63
N PHE A 175 2.98 6.35 4.39
CA PHE A 175 1.88 7.24 4.06
C PHE A 175 1.49 7.15 2.59
N GLY A 176 0.18 7.12 2.33
CA GLY A 176 -0.38 7.35 1.01
C GLY A 176 -0.74 8.81 0.79
N GLY A 177 -0.68 9.26 -0.45
CA GLY A 177 -1.13 10.59 -0.85
C GLY A 177 -0.35 11.14 -2.03
N ARG A 178 -0.95 12.14 -2.71
CA ARG A 178 -0.39 12.80 -3.91
C ARG A 178 -0.40 14.33 -3.82
N HIS A 179 -1.14 14.91 -2.86
CA HIS A 179 -1.13 16.36 -2.65
C HIS A 179 0.20 16.76 -1.97
N PRO A 180 0.83 17.90 -2.32
CA PRO A 180 2.11 18.33 -1.72
C PRO A 180 2.12 18.29 -0.19
N ASP A 181 1.05 18.74 0.48
CA ASP A 181 0.96 18.68 1.93
C ASP A 181 0.86 17.24 2.48
N ALA A 182 0.31 16.30 1.70
CA ALA A 182 0.30 14.89 2.10
C ALA A 182 1.70 14.29 2.00
N LEU A 183 2.49 14.67 0.99
CA LEU A 183 3.89 14.26 0.84
C LEU A 183 4.75 14.79 2.00
N LYS A 184 4.60 16.07 2.37
CA LYS A 184 5.27 16.64 3.53
C LYS A 184 4.89 15.93 4.83
N ARG A 185 3.59 15.62 5.01
CA ARG A 185 3.14 14.83 6.17
C ARG A 185 3.74 13.43 6.19
N ALA A 186 3.87 12.77 5.04
CA ALA A 186 4.53 11.47 4.96
C ALA A 186 5.96 11.53 5.49
N VAL A 187 6.74 12.50 5.06
CA VAL A 187 8.11 12.70 5.54
C VAL A 187 8.15 13.03 7.03
N LYS A 188 7.22 13.87 7.50
CA LYS A 188 7.22 14.32 8.91
C LYS A 188 6.85 13.21 9.89
N TYR A 189 5.83 12.39 9.58
CA TYR A 189 5.19 11.50 10.54
C TYR A 189 5.35 10.01 10.22
N GLY A 190 5.73 9.66 8.98
CA GLY A 190 5.86 8.29 8.51
C GLY A 190 7.30 7.80 8.43
N ASP A 191 7.41 6.50 8.18
CA ASP A 191 8.66 5.78 7.92
C ASP A 191 8.87 5.57 6.41
N GLY A 192 7.87 5.91 5.59
CA GLY A 192 7.91 5.83 4.14
C GLY A 192 6.71 6.47 3.46
N TRP A 193 6.77 6.49 2.14
CA TRP A 193 5.70 6.97 1.28
C TRP A 193 5.37 5.98 0.17
N MET A 194 4.07 5.83 -0.09
CA MET A 194 3.52 5.01 -1.17
C MET A 194 2.99 5.91 -2.29
N GLY A 195 3.68 5.93 -3.41
CA GLY A 195 3.21 6.58 -4.62
C GLY A 195 1.92 5.92 -5.12
N ALA A 196 0.87 6.72 -5.27
CA ALA A 196 -0.45 6.23 -5.65
C ALA A 196 -0.46 5.59 -7.05
N GLY A 197 -1.17 4.47 -7.22
CA GLY A 197 -1.36 3.83 -8.52
C GLY A 197 -2.16 4.70 -9.50
N SER A 198 -2.98 5.63 -9.00
CA SER A 198 -3.76 6.57 -9.81
C SER A 198 -2.97 7.83 -10.23
N THR A 199 -1.66 7.79 -10.19
CA THR A 199 -0.76 8.85 -10.70
C THR A 199 0.14 8.30 -11.79
N THR A 200 0.43 9.14 -12.79
CA THR A 200 1.37 8.80 -13.85
C THR A 200 2.80 8.71 -13.33
N SER A 201 3.72 8.16 -14.12
CA SER A 201 5.14 8.14 -13.79
C SER A 201 5.73 9.55 -13.69
N ASP A 202 5.32 10.48 -14.55
CA ASP A 202 5.76 11.87 -14.47
C ASP A 202 5.37 12.53 -13.15
N GLN A 203 4.11 12.33 -12.72
CA GLN A 203 3.65 12.81 -11.43
C GLN A 203 4.42 12.17 -10.26
N PHE A 204 4.82 10.90 -10.38
CA PHE A 204 5.66 10.27 -9.37
C PHE A 204 7.03 10.96 -9.28
N VAL A 205 7.67 11.25 -10.41
CA VAL A 205 8.96 11.98 -10.45
C VAL A 205 8.84 13.37 -9.79
N GLU A 206 7.76 14.11 -10.09
CA GLU A 206 7.47 15.40 -9.44
C GLU A 206 7.31 15.25 -7.92
N HIS A 207 6.57 14.23 -7.48
CA HIS A 207 6.37 13.95 -6.06
C HIS A 207 7.69 13.62 -5.35
N MET A 208 8.58 12.86 -6.01
CA MET A 208 9.92 12.58 -5.48
C MET A 208 10.73 13.84 -5.23
N GLY A 209 10.63 14.84 -6.11
CA GLY A 209 11.26 16.14 -5.90
C GLY A 209 10.78 16.84 -4.63
N ILE A 210 9.49 16.77 -4.33
CA ILE A 210 8.90 17.32 -3.09
C ILE A 210 9.39 16.55 -1.86
N ILE A 211 9.39 15.22 -1.93
CA ILE A 211 9.83 14.35 -0.82
C ILE A 211 11.30 14.58 -0.49
N LYS A 212 12.20 14.57 -1.48
CA LYS A 212 13.64 14.80 -1.29
C LYS A 212 13.89 16.18 -0.65
N LYS A 213 13.20 17.22 -1.12
CA LYS A 213 13.29 18.56 -0.54
C LYS A 213 12.84 18.58 0.93
N GLU A 214 11.76 17.90 1.27
CA GLU A 214 11.23 17.86 2.64
C GLU A 214 12.11 17.01 3.57
N LEU A 215 12.68 15.89 3.09
CA LEU A 215 13.66 15.10 3.83
C LEU A 215 14.88 15.94 4.19
N SER A 216 15.43 16.68 3.22
CA SER A 216 16.54 17.60 3.44
C SER A 216 16.18 18.70 4.45
N TYR A 217 14.98 19.30 4.33
CA TYR A 217 14.52 20.37 5.24
C TYR A 217 14.39 19.87 6.69
N LEU A 218 13.95 18.63 6.88
CA LEU A 218 13.81 18.02 8.21
C LEU A 218 15.07 17.29 8.69
N ASN A 219 16.18 17.34 7.94
CA ASN A 219 17.43 16.62 8.22
C ASN A 219 17.22 15.10 8.40
N LYS A 220 16.31 14.50 7.62
CA LYS A 220 16.06 13.06 7.58
C LYS A 220 16.89 12.41 6.50
N SER A 221 17.44 11.23 6.78
CA SER A 221 18.18 10.41 5.81
C SER A 221 17.24 9.83 4.75
N GLU A 222 17.60 9.94 3.47
CA GLU A 222 16.88 9.28 2.37
C GLU A 222 16.93 7.76 2.51
N ASN A 223 17.98 7.18 3.07
CA ASN A 223 18.14 5.74 3.25
C ASN A 223 17.17 5.15 4.28
N ASP A 224 16.77 5.96 5.26
CA ASP A 224 15.89 5.54 6.34
C ASP A 224 14.40 5.72 5.99
N PHE A 225 14.10 6.49 4.93
CA PHE A 225 12.74 6.75 4.48
C PHE A 225 12.40 5.90 3.25
N LYS A 226 11.48 4.97 3.40
CA LYS A 226 11.13 4.01 2.34
C LYS A 226 10.22 4.63 1.30
N ILE A 227 10.54 4.40 0.03
CA ILE A 227 9.75 4.86 -1.11
C ILE A 227 9.23 3.65 -1.88
N SER A 228 7.93 3.58 -2.08
CA SER A 228 7.33 2.60 -2.99
C SER A 228 6.45 3.28 -4.03
N LYS A 229 6.28 2.63 -5.18
CA LYS A 229 5.32 3.05 -6.22
C LYS A 229 4.39 1.89 -6.52
N ARG A 230 3.08 2.12 -6.31
CA ARG A 230 2.05 1.20 -6.80
C ARG A 230 1.86 1.43 -8.29
N VAL A 231 1.95 0.35 -9.05
CA VAL A 231 1.86 0.36 -10.51
C VAL A 231 0.72 -0.57 -10.94
N TYR A 232 -0.30 -0.02 -11.59
CA TYR A 232 -1.24 -0.85 -12.33
C TYR A 232 -0.53 -1.37 -13.57
N VAL A 233 -0.57 -2.70 -13.78
CA VAL A 233 0.06 -3.35 -14.92
C VAL A 233 -0.94 -4.18 -15.70
N ALA A 234 -0.76 -4.20 -17.02
CA ALA A 234 -1.50 -5.07 -17.93
C ALA A 234 -0.55 -5.62 -18.99
N LEU A 235 -0.09 -6.85 -18.76
CA LEU A 235 0.77 -7.59 -19.69
C LEU A 235 -0.11 -8.27 -20.73
N ASP A 236 0.03 -7.87 -21.97
CA ASP A 236 -0.69 -8.46 -23.09
C ASP A 236 0.00 -8.09 -24.41
N SER A 237 0.11 -9.03 -25.32
CA SER A 237 0.54 -8.76 -26.70
C SER A 237 -0.57 -8.08 -27.54
N ASP A 238 -1.84 -8.29 -27.15
CA ASP A 238 -2.98 -7.57 -27.73
C ASP A 238 -3.27 -6.30 -26.92
N LYS A 239 -2.76 -5.18 -27.40
CA LYS A 239 -2.95 -3.87 -26.77
C LYS A 239 -4.43 -3.46 -26.66
N SER A 240 -5.26 -3.87 -27.60
CA SER A 240 -6.70 -3.55 -27.56
C SER A 240 -7.37 -4.28 -26.40
N ARG A 241 -7.03 -5.55 -26.20
CA ARG A 241 -7.52 -6.35 -25.07
C ARG A 241 -7.03 -5.77 -23.73
N ALA A 242 -5.74 -5.44 -23.62
CA ALA A 242 -5.18 -4.82 -22.42
C ALA A 242 -5.91 -3.53 -22.04
N GLU A 243 -6.11 -2.63 -23.01
CA GLU A 243 -6.80 -1.35 -22.78
C GLU A 243 -8.27 -1.58 -22.38
N GLU A 244 -8.99 -2.45 -23.04
CA GLU A 244 -10.39 -2.79 -22.70
C GLU A 244 -10.52 -3.31 -21.25
N LYS A 245 -9.62 -4.21 -20.84
CA LYS A 245 -9.59 -4.75 -19.47
C LYS A 245 -9.28 -3.66 -18.44
N LEU A 246 -8.30 -2.81 -18.69
CA LEU A 246 -8.00 -1.65 -17.85
C LEU A 246 -9.20 -0.71 -17.74
N ARG A 247 -9.82 -0.33 -18.85
CA ARG A 247 -11.00 0.55 -18.88
C ARG A 247 -12.16 -0.03 -18.08
N THR A 248 -12.44 -1.31 -18.24
CA THR A 248 -13.49 -2.02 -17.50
C THR A 248 -13.23 -1.99 -16.01
N TRP A 249 -12.03 -2.34 -15.59
CA TRP A 249 -11.65 -2.34 -14.17
C TRP A 249 -11.68 -0.94 -13.57
N PHE A 250 -11.13 0.07 -14.26
CA PHE A 250 -11.10 1.44 -13.78
C PHE A 250 -12.47 2.09 -13.74
N LYS A 251 -13.36 1.78 -14.69
CA LYS A 251 -14.77 2.18 -14.64
C LYS A 251 -15.44 1.67 -13.35
N ALA A 252 -15.27 0.40 -13.04
CA ALA A 252 -15.86 -0.24 -11.87
C ALA A 252 -15.27 0.30 -10.54
N ASN A 253 -13.96 0.52 -10.46
CA ASN A 253 -13.29 0.90 -9.22
C ASN A 253 -13.17 2.41 -8.98
N TYR A 254 -13.04 3.21 -10.05
CA TYR A 254 -12.81 4.66 -9.98
C TYR A 254 -13.93 5.49 -10.62
N GLY A 255 -14.89 4.85 -11.30
CA GLY A 255 -15.92 5.56 -12.08
C GLY A 255 -15.37 6.29 -13.32
N ASN A 256 -14.09 6.07 -13.66
CA ASN A 256 -13.42 6.73 -14.78
C ASN A 256 -12.64 5.69 -15.62
N PRO A 257 -13.21 5.22 -16.74
CA PRO A 257 -12.53 4.22 -17.58
C PRO A 257 -11.26 4.74 -18.24
N ASP A 258 -11.20 6.03 -18.58
CA ASP A 258 -10.06 6.59 -19.31
C ASP A 258 -8.81 6.76 -18.44
N LEU A 259 -8.98 6.73 -17.12
CA LEU A 259 -7.86 6.78 -16.18
C LEU A 259 -6.96 5.54 -16.32
N GLY A 260 -7.51 4.40 -16.69
CA GLY A 260 -6.79 3.13 -16.78
C GLY A 260 -5.57 3.20 -17.69
N SER A 261 -5.77 3.54 -18.95
CA SER A 261 -4.69 3.65 -19.94
C SER A 261 -3.71 4.79 -19.67
N GLN A 262 -4.13 5.83 -18.90
CA GLN A 262 -3.28 6.97 -18.58
C GLN A 262 -2.29 6.72 -17.45
N VAL A 263 -2.65 5.90 -16.45
CA VAL A 263 -1.85 5.70 -15.23
C VAL A 263 -1.23 4.32 -15.12
N SER A 264 -1.67 3.37 -15.94
CA SER A 264 -1.11 2.01 -15.95
C SER A 264 0.11 1.93 -16.85
N ILE A 265 0.99 1.00 -16.56
CA ILE A 265 2.09 0.60 -17.44
C ILE A 265 1.67 -0.72 -18.08
N TRP A 266 1.55 -0.75 -19.41
CA TRP A 266 0.93 -1.87 -20.11
C TRP A 266 1.51 -2.11 -21.51
N GLY A 267 1.48 -3.37 -21.94
CA GLY A 267 2.08 -3.88 -23.17
C GLY A 267 2.74 -5.21 -22.93
N THR A 268 3.71 -5.59 -23.75
CA THR A 268 4.55 -6.78 -23.53
C THR A 268 5.57 -6.54 -22.40
N SER A 269 6.20 -7.61 -21.90
CA SER A 269 7.24 -7.52 -20.87
C SER A 269 8.36 -6.56 -21.27
N ASP A 270 8.86 -6.64 -22.51
CA ASP A 270 9.92 -5.77 -23.02
C ASP A 270 9.49 -4.29 -23.12
N GLU A 271 8.22 -4.05 -23.42
CA GLU A 271 7.70 -2.68 -23.54
C GLU A 271 7.55 -1.97 -22.20
N ILE A 272 7.24 -2.70 -21.13
CA ILE A 272 6.98 -2.10 -19.81
C ILE A 272 8.24 -1.90 -18.97
N ILE A 273 9.29 -2.71 -19.16
CA ILE A 273 10.53 -2.67 -18.37
C ILE A 273 11.18 -1.28 -18.36
N PRO A 274 11.34 -0.56 -19.50
CA PRO A 274 11.97 0.76 -19.48
C PRO A 274 11.25 1.78 -18.60
N GLU A 275 9.92 1.78 -18.57
CA GLU A 275 9.14 2.71 -17.75
C GLU A 275 9.18 2.32 -16.26
N LEU A 276 9.20 1.03 -15.95
CA LEU A 276 9.40 0.53 -14.58
C LEU A 276 10.80 0.91 -14.07
N GLN A 277 11.83 0.75 -14.90
CA GLN A 277 13.20 1.17 -14.55
C GLN A 277 13.29 2.68 -14.31
N ARG A 278 12.61 3.49 -15.11
CA ARG A 278 12.50 4.94 -14.90
C ARG A 278 11.95 5.31 -13.53
N LEU A 279 10.95 4.58 -13.03
CA LEU A 279 10.42 4.79 -11.67
C LEU A 279 11.47 4.47 -10.60
N ILE A 280 12.22 3.39 -10.78
CA ILE A 280 13.31 2.99 -9.89
C ILE A 280 14.42 4.06 -9.88
N ASP A 281 14.87 4.48 -11.04
CA ASP A 281 15.91 5.51 -11.21
C ASP A 281 15.49 6.86 -10.62
N SER A 282 14.19 7.11 -10.55
CA SER A 282 13.61 8.30 -9.90
C SER A 282 13.56 8.19 -8.37
N GLY A 283 13.82 7.00 -7.80
CA GLY A 283 13.93 6.78 -6.36
C GLY A 283 12.89 5.83 -5.77
N ALA A 284 12.15 5.06 -6.58
CA ALA A 284 11.32 3.98 -6.03
C ALA A 284 12.22 2.86 -5.51
N GLY A 285 12.20 2.61 -4.20
CA GLY A 285 12.91 1.51 -3.55
C GLY A 285 12.10 0.21 -3.52
N MET A 286 10.84 0.24 -3.92
CA MET A 286 9.96 -0.91 -4.12
C MET A 286 8.92 -0.60 -5.19
N LEU A 287 8.68 -1.55 -6.10
CA LEU A 287 7.52 -1.52 -6.99
C LEU A 287 6.43 -2.45 -6.44
N MET A 288 5.21 -1.93 -6.36
CA MET A 288 4.00 -2.67 -6.01
C MET A 288 3.18 -2.92 -7.26
N PHE A 289 3.33 -4.08 -7.88
CA PHE A 289 2.58 -4.47 -9.06
C PHE A 289 1.11 -4.71 -8.71
N ASN A 290 0.20 -4.18 -9.51
CA ASN A 290 -1.23 -4.36 -9.34
C ASN A 290 -1.87 -4.80 -10.65
N PRO A 291 -1.81 -6.09 -11.00
CA PRO A 291 -2.57 -6.63 -12.10
C PRO A 291 -4.07 -6.54 -11.80
N VAL A 292 -4.89 -6.29 -12.82
CA VAL A 292 -6.34 -6.07 -12.67
C VAL A 292 -7.19 -7.11 -13.39
N PHE A 293 -6.54 -8.03 -14.09
CA PHE A 293 -7.13 -9.21 -14.76
C PHE A 293 -6.07 -10.30 -14.91
N ASP A 294 -6.45 -11.52 -15.28
CA ASP A 294 -5.58 -12.66 -15.51
C ASP A 294 -4.48 -12.81 -14.41
N HIS A 295 -4.92 -12.77 -13.15
CA HIS A 295 -4.05 -12.57 -11.99
C HIS A 295 -2.89 -13.56 -11.90
N MET A 296 -3.12 -14.88 -12.15
CA MET A 296 -2.07 -15.89 -12.08
C MET A 296 -1.05 -15.69 -13.19
N PHE A 297 -1.50 -15.44 -14.43
CA PHE A 297 -0.62 -15.15 -15.56
C PHE A 297 0.29 -13.95 -15.26
N HIS A 298 -0.27 -12.86 -14.77
CA HIS A 298 0.53 -11.67 -14.43
C HIS A 298 1.50 -11.92 -13.28
N LEU A 299 1.09 -12.69 -12.28
CA LEU A 299 1.93 -13.05 -11.14
C LEU A 299 3.21 -13.76 -11.60
N GLU A 300 3.06 -14.78 -12.42
CA GLU A 300 4.17 -15.59 -12.93
C GLU A 300 5.03 -14.81 -13.93
N THR A 301 4.40 -14.18 -14.92
CA THR A 301 5.11 -13.43 -15.96
C THR A 301 5.91 -12.24 -15.39
N ILE A 302 5.36 -11.50 -14.41
CA ILE A 302 6.10 -10.40 -13.77
C ILE A 302 7.33 -10.94 -13.04
N ALA A 303 7.22 -12.07 -12.35
CA ALA A 303 8.33 -12.68 -11.64
C ALA A 303 9.43 -13.20 -12.56
N GLU A 304 9.06 -13.78 -13.69
CA GLU A 304 9.98 -14.48 -14.61
C GLU A 304 10.54 -13.55 -15.69
N GLU A 305 9.73 -12.63 -16.23
CA GLU A 305 10.09 -11.84 -17.40
C GLU A 305 10.30 -10.35 -17.13
N VAL A 306 9.90 -9.83 -15.95
CA VAL A 306 10.03 -8.41 -15.65
C VAL A 306 11.02 -8.15 -14.51
N ILE A 307 10.79 -8.71 -13.34
CA ILE A 307 11.62 -8.45 -12.14
C ILE A 307 13.12 -8.75 -12.38
N PRO A 308 13.52 -9.82 -13.08
CA PRO A 308 14.94 -10.11 -13.31
C PRO A 308 15.70 -9.05 -14.14
N PHE A 309 14.98 -8.23 -14.88
CA PHE A 309 15.54 -7.17 -15.73
C PHE A 309 15.51 -5.78 -15.07
N LEU A 310 14.93 -5.67 -13.87
CA LEU A 310 14.90 -4.43 -13.10
C LEU A 310 16.10 -4.38 -12.14
N THR A 311 16.84 -3.29 -12.16
CA THR A 311 18.02 -3.11 -11.31
C THR A 311 17.77 -2.00 -10.30
N ALA A 312 18.20 -2.22 -9.05
CA ALA A 312 18.16 -1.16 -8.05
C ALA A 312 18.99 0.04 -8.54
N GLY A 313 18.45 1.25 -8.40
CA GLY A 313 19.18 2.47 -8.68
C GLY A 313 20.44 2.58 -7.80
N ASN A 314 21.48 3.19 -8.35
CA ASN A 314 22.76 3.44 -7.65
C ASN A 314 22.59 4.45 -6.51
#